data_ed6653ec40cf102e56ba468bf62e85fe
#
_entry.id   ed6653ec40cf102e56ba468bf62e85fe
#
_cell.length_a   1.000
_cell.length_b   1.000
_cell.length_c   1.000
_cell.angle_alpha   90.00
_cell.angle_beta   90.00
_cell.angle_gamma   90.00
#
_symmetry.space_group_name_H-M   'P 1'
#
loop_
_entity.id
_entity.type
_entity.pdbx_description
1 polymer ?
#
loop_
_entity_poly.entity_id
_entity_poly.type
_entity_poly.pdbx_seq_one_letter_code
_entity_poly.pdbx_strand_id
1 'polypeptide(L)'
;MAERPKKEEQKELPDIIVNPKQGIRYCKGKFLGKGGFARCYELTESSTNRTYAGKVVSKTLLVKKHQKDKMAQEIQIHSQLSHKHVVQFHSFFEDDQNVYILLELCRRRSLMELHKRRRTITEPEARYFLHQIVDATIYLHENRIIHRDLKLGNLFINDDMMVKLGDFGLATKLDYDEMLSKKGHSYEVDLWAIGCILYTLLVGNPPFETSSLKDTYSRIQRNDYHLPSRLSPAARQMILRLLQSDPKNRPTIKETLNFEFMTSGFCPLRLPTSCLTMAPKFPVEALRAPLQLDRKPLAAFNSDVVGKGKLDGPPRALTSVPEGKEMLAEKQQPRFETSICVKQEIAVDTHLGTLFRLLTELTRSPNRNALPCMDEAEDPALAPVFWISKWVDYSDKYGIGYQLSDNSVGVMFNDKTKLVLHADESQLQFIQYNDEEVYCTTENFPEYLKKKVTLMKYFKSYMHEHLLKAGAHKAPSAGDELARLPSLRDWFRTRSCIVFLLNNGTVQVNFFHDHTKLVLCPLMEAVTYMDEKRNFNTYLISALIKSGCSEDLMSRLKYARSMVERLILHQASGSSKKTGSSTGPQSAAGLNPATEQEQDGQELAKTVKN
;
A
#
# COMPACT_ATOMS: atom_id res chain seq x y z
N MET A 1 6.28 45.06 -23.96
CA MET A 1 6.55 43.64 -23.80
C MET A 1 7.24 43.47 -22.44
N ALA A 2 6.52 43.03 -21.42
CA ALA A 2 7.09 42.80 -20.10
C ALA A 2 7.76 41.43 -20.11
N GLU A 3 9.06 41.40 -19.88
CA GLU A 3 9.84 40.17 -19.71
C GLU A 3 9.27 39.38 -18.54
N ARG A 4 8.94 38.12 -18.79
CA ARG A 4 8.62 37.16 -17.72
C ARG A 4 9.87 37.00 -16.86
N PRO A 5 9.77 37.10 -15.52
CA PRO A 5 10.92 36.89 -14.66
C PRO A 5 11.46 35.46 -14.90
N LYS A 6 12.78 35.39 -15.19
CA LYS A 6 13.51 34.11 -15.26
C LYS A 6 13.30 33.38 -13.94
N LYS A 7 12.78 32.14 -13.99
CA LYS A 7 12.81 31.20 -12.85
C LYS A 7 14.28 31.04 -12.47
N GLU A 8 14.67 31.55 -11.31
CA GLU A 8 15.97 31.22 -10.71
C GLU A 8 16.07 29.70 -10.59
N GLU A 9 17.10 29.14 -11.21
CA GLU A 9 17.46 27.74 -11.06
C GLU A 9 17.72 27.49 -9.58
N GLN A 10 16.86 26.71 -8.95
CA GLN A 10 17.09 26.25 -7.59
C GLN A 10 18.33 25.36 -7.62
N LYS A 11 19.41 25.80 -6.98
CA LYS A 11 20.64 25.02 -6.82
C LYS A 11 20.29 23.64 -6.25
N GLU A 12 20.83 22.61 -6.88
CA GLU A 12 20.71 21.25 -6.37
C GLU A 12 21.29 21.16 -4.94
N LEU A 13 20.60 20.39 -4.09
CA LEU A 13 21.09 20.11 -2.75
C LEU A 13 22.38 19.29 -2.82
N PRO A 14 23.41 19.63 -2.04
CA PRO A 14 24.65 18.85 -2.00
C PRO A 14 24.39 17.43 -1.47
N ASP A 15 25.24 16.48 -1.89
CA ASP A 15 25.14 15.09 -1.46
C ASP A 15 25.44 14.90 0.02
N ILE A 16 26.22 15.81 0.62
CA ILE A 16 26.52 15.86 2.05
C ILE A 16 26.02 17.20 2.59
N ILE A 17 25.09 17.11 3.53
CA ILE A 17 24.52 18.25 4.24
C ILE A 17 25.14 18.26 5.65
N VAL A 18 25.63 19.42 6.08
CA VAL A 18 26.27 19.56 7.40
C VAL A 18 25.43 20.49 8.26
N ASN A 19 25.09 20.03 9.48
CA ASN A 19 24.51 20.90 10.50
C ASN A 19 25.61 21.83 11.03
N PRO A 20 25.57 23.15 10.77
CA PRO A 20 26.67 24.04 11.10
C PRO A 20 26.88 24.24 12.60
N LYS A 21 25.83 24.00 13.43
CA LYS A 21 25.91 24.16 14.89
C LYS A 21 26.54 22.95 15.59
N GLN A 22 26.31 21.76 15.06
CA GLN A 22 26.69 20.49 15.72
C GLN A 22 27.78 19.73 14.95
N GLY A 23 28.10 20.12 13.72
CA GLY A 23 29.06 19.41 12.87
C GLY A 23 28.57 18.04 12.35
N ILE A 24 27.30 17.69 12.61
CA ILE A 24 26.71 16.42 12.18
C ILE A 24 26.54 16.43 10.67
N ARG A 25 26.96 15.33 10.03
CA ARG A 25 26.87 15.16 8.58
C ARG A 25 25.73 14.22 8.22
N TYR A 26 24.94 14.61 7.20
CA TYR A 26 23.86 13.82 6.64
C TYR A 26 24.13 13.55 5.16
N CYS A 27 24.12 12.28 4.77
CA CYS A 27 24.17 11.89 3.36
C CYS A 27 22.77 12.03 2.75
N LYS A 28 22.64 12.78 1.66
CA LYS A 28 21.42 12.90 0.88
C LYS A 28 21.14 11.59 0.17
N GLY A 29 20.00 11.00 0.45
CA GLY A 29 19.48 9.80 -0.18
C GLY A 29 18.38 10.10 -1.21
N LYS A 30 17.41 9.21 -1.31
CA LYS A 30 16.33 9.27 -2.29
C LYS A 30 15.44 10.49 -2.08
N PHE A 31 15.00 11.06 -3.19
CA PHE A 31 13.93 12.03 -3.18
C PHE A 31 12.63 11.38 -2.73
N LEU A 32 11.92 11.99 -1.79
CA LEU A 32 10.67 11.47 -1.23
C LEU A 32 9.42 12.15 -1.79
N GLY A 33 9.56 13.37 -2.29
CA GLY A 33 8.46 14.14 -2.84
C GLY A 33 8.63 15.63 -2.63
N LYS A 34 7.74 16.41 -3.27
CA LYS A 34 7.69 17.87 -3.14
C LYS A 34 6.33 18.32 -2.61
N GLY A 35 6.35 19.25 -1.65
CA GLY A 35 5.19 20.04 -1.23
C GLY A 35 5.18 21.43 -1.87
N GLY A 36 4.25 22.27 -1.45
CA GLY A 36 4.13 23.63 -1.99
C GLY A 36 5.41 24.48 -1.87
N PHE A 37 6.14 24.36 -0.77
CA PHE A 37 7.35 25.14 -0.46
C PHE A 37 8.54 24.29 -0.04
N ALA A 38 8.39 22.98 0.09
CA ALA A 38 9.40 22.07 0.60
C ALA A 38 9.68 20.93 -0.37
N ARG A 39 10.92 20.45 -0.34
CA ARG A 39 11.32 19.17 -0.94
C ARG A 39 11.71 18.23 0.18
N CYS A 40 11.32 16.96 0.08
CA CYS A 40 11.64 15.94 1.07
C CYS A 40 12.61 14.93 0.49
N TYR A 41 13.64 14.59 1.28
CA TYR A 41 14.68 13.61 0.93
C TYR A 41 14.89 12.64 2.09
N GLU A 42 15.37 11.45 1.80
CA GLU A 42 16.00 10.63 2.82
C GLU A 42 17.32 11.30 3.21
N LEU A 43 17.54 11.50 4.51
CA LEU A 43 18.78 12.02 5.06
C LEU A 43 19.33 11.01 6.06
N THR A 44 20.49 10.41 5.75
CA THR A 44 21.14 9.43 6.61
C THR A 44 22.27 10.09 7.38
N GLU A 45 22.16 10.10 8.69
CA GLU A 45 23.20 10.60 9.60
C GLU A 45 24.43 9.70 9.55
N SER A 46 25.59 10.28 9.20
CA SER A 46 26.82 9.51 8.97
C SER A 46 27.37 8.83 10.24
N SER A 47 27.12 9.39 11.42
CA SER A 47 27.63 8.87 12.70
C SER A 47 26.82 7.71 13.25
N THR A 48 25.49 7.76 13.10
CA THR A 48 24.56 6.78 13.70
C THR A 48 23.96 5.82 12.68
N ASN A 49 24.14 6.10 11.39
CA ASN A 49 23.49 5.41 10.26
C ASN A 49 21.94 5.43 10.32
N ARG A 50 21.36 6.35 11.10
CA ARG A 50 19.91 6.56 11.15
C ARG A 50 19.46 7.37 9.97
N THR A 51 18.34 6.95 9.36
CA THR A 51 17.74 7.62 8.20
C THR A 51 16.45 8.33 8.61
N TYR A 52 16.34 9.60 8.22
CA TYR A 52 15.22 10.49 8.50
C TYR A 52 14.55 10.93 7.20
N ALA A 53 13.31 11.39 7.30
CA ALA A 53 12.70 12.21 6.26
C ALA A 53 13.10 13.67 6.49
N GLY A 54 13.95 14.19 5.62
CA GLY A 54 14.39 15.58 5.66
C GLY A 54 13.48 16.48 4.85
N LYS A 55 12.66 17.31 5.50
CA LYS A 55 11.86 18.36 4.87
C LYS A 55 12.75 19.59 4.70
N VAL A 56 13.10 19.92 3.45
CA VAL A 56 14.03 21.00 3.11
C VAL A 56 13.25 22.16 2.51
N VAL A 57 13.41 23.33 3.09
CA VAL A 57 12.77 24.57 2.63
C VAL A 57 13.83 25.61 2.30
N SER A 58 13.85 26.08 1.06
CA SER A 58 14.77 27.15 0.67
C SER A 58 14.39 28.48 1.33
N LYS A 59 15.38 29.17 1.91
CA LYS A 59 15.21 30.50 2.50
C LYS A 59 14.77 31.55 1.46
N THR A 60 15.03 31.30 0.18
CA THR A 60 14.54 32.14 -0.91
C THR A 60 13.02 32.14 -1.03
N LEU A 61 12.35 31.09 -0.55
CA LEU A 61 10.89 30.97 -0.50
C LEU A 61 10.28 31.58 0.78
N LEU A 62 11.11 31.91 1.76
CA LEU A 62 10.73 32.49 3.05
C LEU A 62 10.97 33.99 3.10
N VAL A 63 10.66 34.73 2.02
CA VAL A 63 10.94 36.19 1.91
C VAL A 63 10.00 36.99 2.80
N LYS A 64 8.71 36.63 2.82
CA LYS A 64 7.68 37.38 3.58
C LYS A 64 7.68 36.97 5.04
N LYS A 65 7.52 37.95 5.95
CA LYS A 65 7.47 37.72 7.41
C LYS A 65 6.47 36.60 7.77
N HIS A 66 5.26 36.64 7.24
CA HIS A 66 4.22 35.65 7.55
C HIS A 66 4.60 34.20 7.13
N GLN A 67 5.50 34.03 6.14
CA GLN A 67 5.99 32.69 5.73
C GLN A 67 6.98 32.16 6.77
N LYS A 68 7.86 33.03 7.29
CA LYS A 68 8.80 32.70 8.38
C LYS A 68 8.04 32.35 9.65
N ASP A 69 7.04 33.17 9.99
CA ASP A 69 6.22 32.97 11.19
C ASP A 69 5.45 31.65 11.13
N LYS A 70 4.87 31.30 9.97
CA LYS A 70 4.21 30.01 9.77
C LYS A 70 5.16 28.82 9.93
N MET A 71 6.37 28.91 9.38
CA MET A 71 7.36 27.85 9.54
C MET A 71 7.83 27.72 10.99
N ALA A 72 8.08 28.83 11.68
CA ALA A 72 8.44 28.82 13.08
C ALA A 72 7.32 28.19 13.95
N GLN A 73 6.06 28.52 13.65
CA GLN A 73 4.89 27.94 14.31
C GLN A 73 4.78 26.42 14.05
N GLU A 74 4.97 25.96 12.79
CA GLU A 74 4.99 24.54 12.47
C GLU A 74 6.04 23.78 13.28
N ILE A 75 7.28 24.29 13.32
CA ILE A 75 8.38 23.72 14.10
C ILE A 75 8.04 23.71 15.58
N GLN A 76 7.54 24.83 16.11
CA GLN A 76 7.21 24.98 17.53
C GLN A 76 6.11 23.99 17.96
N ILE A 77 5.06 23.85 17.16
CA ILE A 77 3.97 22.90 17.47
C ILE A 77 4.48 21.47 17.35
N HIS A 78 5.09 21.11 16.21
CA HIS A 78 5.46 19.73 15.94
C HIS A 78 6.55 19.21 16.87
N SER A 79 7.52 20.04 17.27
CA SER A 79 8.62 19.65 18.18
C SER A 79 8.15 19.26 19.59
N GLN A 80 6.97 19.67 20.00
CA GLN A 80 6.38 19.34 21.31
C GLN A 80 5.55 18.05 21.29
N LEU A 81 5.29 17.47 20.10
CA LEU A 81 4.43 16.32 19.94
C LEU A 81 5.22 15.01 20.03
N SER A 82 4.74 14.08 20.85
CA SER A 82 5.25 12.73 20.95
C SER A 82 4.10 11.75 21.14
N HIS A 83 3.71 11.06 20.07
CA HIS A 83 2.61 10.09 20.08
C HIS A 83 2.84 9.00 19.03
N LYS A 84 2.42 7.76 19.32
CA LYS A 84 2.61 6.59 18.44
C LYS A 84 2.02 6.75 17.05
N HIS A 85 0.96 7.58 16.89
CA HIS A 85 0.28 7.85 15.62
C HIS A 85 0.48 9.28 15.11
N VAL A 86 1.53 9.95 15.57
CA VAL A 86 2.00 11.24 15.04
C VAL A 86 3.41 11.03 14.50
N VAL A 87 3.73 11.64 13.36
CA VAL A 87 5.09 11.62 12.80
C VAL A 87 6.05 12.22 13.82
N GLN A 88 7.06 11.47 14.22
CA GLN A 88 8.02 11.94 15.23
C GLN A 88 8.88 13.07 14.65
N PHE A 89 8.92 14.18 15.36
CA PHE A 89 9.87 15.25 15.12
C PHE A 89 11.20 14.90 15.81
N HIS A 90 12.30 14.89 15.07
CA HIS A 90 13.62 14.59 15.64
C HIS A 90 14.42 15.86 15.95
N SER A 91 14.64 16.70 14.96
CA SER A 91 15.34 17.95 15.13
C SER A 91 15.14 18.87 13.92
N PHE A 92 15.66 20.10 14.01
CA PHE A 92 15.79 21.00 12.88
C PHE A 92 17.11 21.75 12.97
N PHE A 93 17.59 22.17 11.81
CA PHE A 93 18.75 23.06 11.69
C PHE A 93 18.62 23.90 10.42
N GLU A 94 19.49 24.88 10.27
CA GLU A 94 19.54 25.72 9.09
C GLU A 94 20.99 25.99 8.69
N ASP A 95 21.20 26.13 7.40
CA ASP A 95 22.42 26.69 6.81
C ASP A 95 22.11 28.06 6.17
N ASP A 96 23.04 28.61 5.37
CA ASP A 96 22.87 29.90 4.72
C ASP A 96 21.70 29.89 3.70
N GLN A 97 21.35 28.74 3.12
CA GLN A 97 20.43 28.63 2.00
C GLN A 97 19.09 27.98 2.39
N ASN A 98 19.08 27.04 3.32
CA ASN A 98 17.93 26.18 3.60
C ASN A 98 17.64 26.05 5.09
N VAL A 99 16.41 25.69 5.38
CA VAL A 99 15.95 25.14 6.67
C VAL A 99 15.68 23.66 6.47
N TYR A 100 16.20 22.82 7.37
CA TYR A 100 16.08 21.36 7.37
C TYR A 100 15.30 20.91 8.59
N ILE A 101 14.22 20.17 8.40
CA ILE A 101 13.45 19.57 9.47
C ILE A 101 13.58 18.05 9.33
N LEU A 102 14.10 17.38 10.37
CA LEU A 102 14.29 15.94 10.41
C LEU A 102 13.11 15.26 11.09
N LEU A 103 12.41 14.43 10.36
CA LEU A 103 11.20 13.74 10.78
C LEU A 103 11.36 12.21 10.66
N GLU A 104 10.48 11.48 11.32
CA GLU A 104 10.33 10.03 11.14
C GLU A 104 10.09 9.69 9.66
N LEU A 105 10.84 8.71 9.15
CA LEU A 105 10.69 8.24 7.78
C LEU A 105 9.58 7.20 7.66
N CYS A 106 8.49 7.57 6.99
CA CYS A 106 7.36 6.69 6.68
C CYS A 106 7.51 6.12 5.26
N ARG A 107 8.14 4.96 5.12
CA ARG A 107 8.49 4.39 3.80
C ARG A 107 7.29 3.92 2.98
N ARG A 108 6.13 3.65 3.62
CA ARG A 108 4.92 3.17 2.94
C ARG A 108 4.06 4.30 2.37
N ARG A 109 4.56 5.55 2.44
CA ARG A 109 3.92 6.77 1.93
C ARG A 109 2.68 7.15 2.75
N SER A 110 1.57 7.49 2.10
CA SER A 110 0.37 7.95 2.80
C SER A 110 -0.90 7.18 2.38
N LEU A 111 -1.99 7.41 3.08
CA LEU A 111 -3.30 6.89 2.70
C LEU A 111 -3.79 7.41 1.34
N MET A 112 -3.20 8.50 0.82
CA MET A 112 -3.50 8.99 -0.53
C MET A 112 -3.02 8.00 -1.59
N GLU A 113 -1.79 7.47 -1.47
CA GLU A 113 -1.25 6.47 -2.41
C GLU A 113 -1.98 5.13 -2.27
N LEU A 114 -2.35 4.74 -1.05
CA LEU A 114 -3.23 3.59 -0.82
C LEU A 114 -4.55 3.78 -1.59
N HIS A 115 -5.20 4.94 -1.40
CA HIS A 115 -6.47 5.27 -2.06
C HIS A 115 -6.35 5.28 -3.59
N LYS A 116 -5.28 5.86 -4.14
CA LYS A 116 -5.03 5.84 -5.59
C LYS A 116 -4.93 4.41 -6.13
N ARG A 117 -4.23 3.49 -5.43
CA ARG A 117 -4.07 2.09 -5.84
C ARG A 117 -5.32 1.24 -5.65
N ARG A 118 -6.06 1.47 -4.57
CA ARG A 118 -7.16 0.63 -4.15
C ARG A 118 -8.53 1.20 -4.50
N ARG A 119 -8.64 2.50 -4.68
CA ARG A 119 -9.87 3.30 -4.78
C ARG A 119 -10.72 3.22 -3.52
N THR A 120 -11.18 2.03 -3.17
CA THR A 120 -11.90 1.77 -1.91
C THR A 120 -11.17 0.73 -1.09
N ILE A 121 -11.34 0.79 0.21
CA ILE A 121 -10.89 -0.24 1.13
C ILE A 121 -12.09 -0.88 1.85
N THR A 122 -11.88 -2.02 2.47
CA THR A 122 -12.94 -2.71 3.23
C THR A 122 -13.23 -1.98 4.55
N GLU A 123 -14.43 -2.19 5.12
CA GLU A 123 -14.77 -1.59 6.41
C GLU A 123 -13.84 -2.02 7.56
N PRO A 124 -13.37 -3.28 7.68
CA PRO A 124 -12.35 -3.64 8.64
C PRO A 124 -11.02 -2.88 8.50
N GLU A 125 -10.54 -2.66 7.26
CA GLU A 125 -9.35 -1.83 7.02
C GLU A 125 -9.61 -0.37 7.39
N ALA A 126 -10.77 0.17 7.01
CA ALA A 126 -11.15 1.55 7.35
C ALA A 126 -11.23 1.75 8.87
N ARG A 127 -11.78 0.77 9.59
CA ARG A 127 -11.85 0.77 11.05
C ARG A 127 -10.46 0.76 11.68
N TYR A 128 -9.57 -0.09 11.19
CA TYR A 128 -8.18 -0.15 11.64
C TYR A 128 -7.47 1.21 11.53
N PHE A 129 -7.55 1.85 10.37
CA PHE A 129 -6.93 3.17 10.19
C PHE A 129 -7.64 4.27 10.99
N LEU A 130 -8.97 4.21 11.05
CA LEU A 130 -9.75 5.24 11.73
C LEU A 130 -9.50 5.27 13.24
N HIS A 131 -9.34 4.11 13.89
CA HIS A 131 -8.95 4.05 15.31
C HIS A 131 -7.65 4.82 15.57
N GLN A 132 -6.68 4.69 14.71
CA GLN A 132 -5.38 5.35 14.84
C GLN A 132 -5.45 6.85 14.55
N ILE A 133 -6.25 7.24 13.56
CA ILE A 133 -6.49 8.66 13.23
C ILE A 133 -7.20 9.35 14.41
N VAL A 134 -8.23 8.71 14.96
CA VAL A 134 -8.97 9.23 16.11
C VAL A 134 -8.06 9.33 17.35
N ASP A 135 -7.24 8.32 17.62
CA ASP A 135 -6.29 8.31 18.74
C ASP A 135 -5.27 9.46 18.63
N ALA A 136 -4.69 9.67 17.44
CA ALA A 136 -3.83 10.83 17.19
C ALA A 136 -4.56 12.17 17.38
N THR A 137 -5.80 12.26 16.90
CA THR A 137 -6.58 13.50 17.01
C THR A 137 -7.00 13.80 18.45
N ILE A 138 -7.35 12.77 19.24
CA ILE A 138 -7.60 12.92 20.70
C ILE A 138 -6.36 13.53 21.35
N TYR A 139 -5.17 12.97 21.08
CA TYR A 139 -3.92 13.47 21.63
C TYR A 139 -3.67 14.95 21.26
N LEU A 140 -3.93 15.37 20.01
CA LEU A 140 -3.80 16.77 19.60
C LEU A 140 -4.79 17.67 20.36
N HIS A 141 -6.07 17.28 20.41
CA HIS A 141 -7.12 18.07 21.06
C HIS A 141 -6.90 18.20 22.58
N GLU A 142 -6.38 17.16 23.24
CA GLU A 142 -5.97 17.21 24.66
C GLU A 142 -4.80 18.18 24.89
N ASN A 143 -3.92 18.36 23.90
CA ASN A 143 -2.85 19.34 23.91
C ASN A 143 -3.28 20.72 23.37
N ARG A 144 -4.60 20.93 23.18
CA ARG A 144 -5.19 22.16 22.65
C ARG A 144 -4.73 22.52 21.23
N ILE A 145 -4.42 21.53 20.42
CA ILE A 145 -3.98 21.71 19.05
C ILE A 145 -5.10 21.24 18.12
N ILE A 146 -5.45 22.10 17.14
CA ILE A 146 -6.31 21.78 16.01
C ILE A 146 -5.42 21.59 14.79
N HIS A 147 -5.55 20.48 14.09
CA HIS A 147 -4.72 20.19 12.93
C HIS A 147 -5.12 21.02 11.70
N ARG A 148 -6.40 21.17 11.42
CA ARG A 148 -7.04 21.95 10.33
C ARG A 148 -6.74 21.51 8.90
N ASP A 149 -5.86 20.51 8.69
CA ASP A 149 -5.53 19.97 7.36
C ASP A 149 -5.49 18.43 7.37
N LEU A 150 -6.43 17.82 8.10
CA LEU A 150 -6.58 16.37 8.07
C LEU A 150 -7.06 15.93 6.67
N LYS A 151 -6.24 15.14 5.99
CA LYS A 151 -6.52 14.58 4.67
C LYS A 151 -5.66 13.34 4.43
N LEU A 152 -6.04 12.52 3.44
CA LEU A 152 -5.32 11.27 3.14
C LEU A 152 -3.82 11.48 2.89
N GLY A 153 -3.42 12.62 2.30
CA GLY A 153 -2.02 12.94 2.03
C GLY A 153 -1.17 13.23 3.26
N ASN A 154 -1.80 13.64 4.38
CA ASN A 154 -1.11 13.95 5.64
C ASN A 154 -1.16 12.78 6.65
N LEU A 155 -1.75 11.66 6.25
CA LEU A 155 -1.82 10.40 7.00
C LEU A 155 -0.82 9.42 6.41
N PHE A 156 0.41 9.47 6.93
CA PHE A 156 1.50 8.62 6.48
C PHE A 156 1.37 7.21 7.03
N ILE A 157 2.02 6.25 6.41
CA ILE A 157 2.05 4.84 6.81
C ILE A 157 3.51 4.44 7.04
N ASN A 158 3.80 3.95 8.22
CA ASN A 158 5.13 3.45 8.55
C ASN A 158 5.34 1.99 8.07
N ASP A 159 6.52 1.42 8.37
CA ASP A 159 6.85 0.05 7.95
C ASP A 159 5.96 -1.02 8.59
N ASP A 160 5.36 -0.74 9.76
CA ASP A 160 4.42 -1.62 10.47
C ASP A 160 2.96 -1.44 10.03
N MET A 161 2.71 -0.74 8.93
CA MET A 161 1.36 -0.42 8.41
C MET A 161 0.52 0.43 9.38
N MET A 162 1.14 1.14 10.32
CA MET A 162 0.45 2.07 11.22
C MET A 162 0.40 3.47 10.62
N VAL A 163 -0.71 4.16 10.91
CA VAL A 163 -0.88 5.57 10.53
C VAL A 163 -0.02 6.48 11.41
N LYS A 164 0.59 7.46 10.77
CA LYS A 164 1.36 8.55 11.35
C LYS A 164 0.83 9.88 10.80
N LEU A 165 0.15 10.64 11.64
CA LEU A 165 -0.34 11.97 11.30
C LEU A 165 0.81 12.98 11.22
N GLY A 166 0.92 13.71 10.11
CA GLY A 166 1.98 14.70 9.90
C GLY A 166 1.49 15.92 9.14
N ASP A 167 2.42 16.81 8.82
CA ASP A 167 2.22 18.12 8.17
C ASP A 167 1.38 19.09 9.02
N PHE A 168 2.04 19.72 9.99
CA PHE A 168 1.45 20.69 10.92
C PHE A 168 1.50 22.15 10.41
N GLY A 169 1.75 22.37 9.12
CA GLY A 169 1.86 23.70 8.49
C GLY A 169 0.60 24.57 8.58
N LEU A 170 -0.56 23.98 8.88
CA LEU A 170 -1.83 24.66 9.13
C LEU A 170 -2.34 24.50 10.57
N ALA A 171 -1.62 23.78 11.42
CA ALA A 171 -2.03 23.55 12.80
C ALA A 171 -2.00 24.83 13.62
N THR A 172 -2.88 24.90 14.64
CA THR A 172 -2.91 26.01 15.59
C THR A 172 -3.07 25.48 17.00
N LYS A 173 -2.41 26.13 17.94
CA LYS A 173 -2.60 25.90 19.38
C LYS A 173 -3.58 26.94 19.89
N LEU A 174 -4.64 26.49 20.55
CA LEU A 174 -5.65 27.37 21.14
C LEU A 174 -5.14 27.94 22.48
N ASP A 175 -5.23 29.25 22.63
CA ASP A 175 -5.05 29.92 23.91
C ASP A 175 -6.35 29.85 24.74
N TYR A 176 -6.25 30.06 26.08
CA TYR A 176 -7.40 30.00 26.98
C TYR A 176 -8.50 31.00 26.60
N ASP A 177 -8.12 32.20 26.16
CA ASP A 177 -9.05 33.25 25.79
C ASP A 177 -9.79 32.96 24.49
N GLU A 178 -9.12 32.30 23.52
CA GLU A 178 -9.76 31.86 22.29
C GLU A 178 -10.78 30.74 22.52
N MET A 179 -10.50 29.81 23.43
CA MET A 179 -11.47 28.79 23.84
C MET A 179 -12.74 29.36 24.46
N LEU A 180 -12.59 30.40 25.28
CA LEU A 180 -13.72 31.08 25.96
C LEU A 180 -14.53 31.96 25.00
N SER A 181 -13.86 32.62 24.05
CA SER A 181 -14.51 33.57 23.13
C SER A 181 -15.31 32.91 22.01
N LYS A 182 -15.11 31.60 21.75
CA LYS A 182 -15.69 30.83 20.61
C LYS A 182 -15.51 31.53 19.23
N LYS A 183 -14.52 32.41 19.13
CA LYS A 183 -14.18 33.09 17.90
C LYS A 183 -13.05 32.32 17.19
N GLY A 184 -13.33 31.83 15.98
CA GLY A 184 -12.35 31.15 15.15
C GLY A 184 -12.68 29.68 14.84
N HIS A 185 -11.72 28.97 14.31
CA HIS A 185 -11.85 27.53 14.04
C HIS A 185 -11.73 26.73 15.33
N SER A 186 -12.69 25.83 15.55
CA SER A 186 -12.73 24.94 16.70
C SER A 186 -12.44 23.48 16.31
N TYR A 187 -12.40 22.57 17.27
CA TYR A 187 -12.08 21.15 17.08
C TYR A 187 -12.97 20.43 16.04
N GLU A 188 -14.17 20.93 15.82
CA GLU A 188 -15.17 20.36 14.91
C GLU A 188 -14.73 20.37 13.43
N VAL A 189 -13.72 21.17 13.06
CA VAL A 189 -13.16 21.13 11.70
C VAL A 189 -12.41 19.82 11.44
N ASP A 190 -11.70 19.29 12.45
CA ASP A 190 -11.00 18.02 12.34
C ASP A 190 -12.00 16.85 12.26
N LEU A 191 -13.14 16.94 12.98
CA LEU A 191 -14.21 15.92 12.91
C LEU A 191 -14.85 15.84 11.52
N TRP A 192 -15.10 16.99 10.88
CA TRP A 192 -15.57 17.04 9.51
C TRP A 192 -14.57 16.40 8.56
N ALA A 193 -13.29 16.71 8.72
CA ALA A 193 -12.23 16.15 7.89
C ALA A 193 -12.13 14.63 8.06
N ILE A 194 -12.26 14.10 9.28
CA ILE A 194 -12.33 12.66 9.55
C ILE A 194 -13.54 12.02 8.84
N GLY A 195 -14.69 12.68 8.83
CA GLY A 195 -15.86 12.26 8.08
C GLY A 195 -15.60 12.17 6.57
N CYS A 196 -14.93 13.16 5.99
CA CYS A 196 -14.53 13.16 4.59
C CYS A 196 -13.50 12.04 4.29
N ILE A 197 -12.56 11.79 5.19
CA ILE A 197 -11.57 10.70 5.08
C ILE A 197 -12.29 9.35 5.05
N LEU A 198 -13.16 9.07 6.03
CA LEU A 198 -13.91 7.82 6.12
C LEU A 198 -14.77 7.60 4.86
N TYR A 199 -15.50 8.62 4.44
CA TYR A 199 -16.27 8.57 3.21
C TYR A 199 -15.40 8.22 2.00
N THR A 200 -14.28 8.92 1.82
CA THR A 200 -13.37 8.71 0.69
C THR A 200 -12.79 7.29 0.67
N LEU A 201 -12.38 6.78 1.82
CA LEU A 201 -11.83 5.42 1.94
C LEU A 201 -12.85 4.34 1.59
N LEU A 202 -14.12 4.53 1.97
CA LEU A 202 -15.17 3.53 1.73
C LEU A 202 -15.87 3.69 0.38
N VAL A 203 -16.01 4.92 -0.12
CA VAL A 203 -16.77 5.21 -1.36
C VAL A 203 -15.87 5.30 -2.58
N GLY A 204 -14.64 5.76 -2.43
CA GLY A 204 -13.65 5.85 -3.51
C GLY A 204 -13.46 7.24 -4.11
N ASN A 205 -14.32 8.20 -3.75
CA ASN A 205 -14.18 9.60 -4.15
C ASN A 205 -14.53 10.49 -2.94
N PRO A 206 -14.00 11.71 -2.85
CA PRO A 206 -14.40 12.67 -1.81
C PRO A 206 -15.90 12.99 -1.89
N PRO A 207 -16.57 13.28 -0.75
CA PRO A 207 -18.03 13.40 -0.71
C PRO A 207 -18.57 14.55 -1.55
N PHE A 208 -17.83 15.65 -1.67
CA PHE A 208 -18.28 16.89 -2.30
C PHE A 208 -17.55 17.21 -3.60
N GLU A 209 -16.60 16.38 -4.05
CA GLU A 209 -15.78 16.64 -5.22
C GLU A 209 -16.63 16.75 -6.50
N THR A 210 -16.30 17.77 -7.30
CA THR A 210 -16.83 17.99 -8.66
C THR A 210 -15.72 18.48 -9.58
N SER A 211 -15.99 18.58 -10.87
CA SER A 211 -15.03 19.14 -11.84
C SER A 211 -14.78 20.65 -11.68
N SER A 212 -15.63 21.37 -10.93
CA SER A 212 -15.59 22.80 -10.70
C SER A 212 -15.45 23.12 -9.20
N LEU A 213 -14.51 23.97 -8.84
CA LEU A 213 -14.35 24.44 -7.45
C LEU A 213 -15.62 25.14 -6.95
N LYS A 214 -16.29 25.92 -7.80
CA LYS A 214 -17.54 26.63 -7.44
C LYS A 214 -18.64 25.63 -7.06
N ASP A 215 -18.82 24.58 -7.85
CA ASP A 215 -19.82 23.56 -7.58
C ASP A 215 -19.47 22.72 -6.37
N THR A 216 -18.19 22.43 -6.15
CA THR A 216 -17.70 21.77 -4.93
C THR A 216 -18.05 22.59 -3.69
N TYR A 217 -17.79 23.92 -3.68
CA TYR A 217 -18.18 24.78 -2.56
C TYR A 217 -19.69 24.84 -2.37
N SER A 218 -20.47 24.89 -3.46
CA SER A 218 -21.95 24.88 -3.39
C SER A 218 -22.46 23.57 -2.76
N ARG A 219 -21.87 22.41 -3.09
CA ARG A 219 -22.23 21.13 -2.47
C ARG A 219 -21.86 21.08 -0.99
N ILE A 220 -20.68 21.60 -0.60
CA ILE A 220 -20.28 21.71 0.80
C ILE A 220 -21.29 22.55 1.59
N GLN A 221 -21.69 23.73 1.07
CA GLN A 221 -22.66 24.61 1.73
C GLN A 221 -24.03 23.97 1.92
N ARG A 222 -24.47 23.17 0.95
CA ARG A 222 -25.76 22.45 1.00
C ARG A 222 -25.65 21.11 1.73
N ASN A 223 -24.46 20.69 2.11
CA ASN A 223 -24.15 19.35 2.63
C ASN A 223 -24.67 18.24 1.69
N ASP A 224 -24.52 18.45 0.39
CA ASP A 224 -25.05 17.59 -0.66
C ASP A 224 -24.03 16.51 -1.06
N TYR A 225 -24.20 15.29 -0.54
CA TYR A 225 -23.42 14.11 -0.89
C TYR A 225 -24.28 12.85 -0.85
N HIS A 226 -23.88 11.83 -1.59
CA HIS A 226 -24.62 10.57 -1.72
C HIS A 226 -23.95 9.44 -0.92
N LEU A 227 -24.75 8.70 -0.14
CA LEU A 227 -24.28 7.50 0.57
C LEU A 227 -24.72 6.24 -0.18
N PRO A 228 -23.79 5.50 -0.80
CA PRO A 228 -24.10 4.26 -1.51
C PRO A 228 -24.74 3.21 -0.59
N SER A 229 -25.69 2.43 -1.13
CA SER A 229 -26.40 1.38 -0.39
C SER A 229 -25.48 0.23 0.10
N ARG A 230 -24.32 0.03 -0.53
CA ARG A 230 -23.34 -0.98 -0.15
C ARG A 230 -22.65 -0.76 1.20
N LEU A 231 -22.74 0.47 1.74
CA LEU A 231 -22.18 0.77 3.06
C LEU A 231 -23.06 0.16 4.15
N SER A 232 -22.43 -0.38 5.21
CA SER A 232 -23.16 -0.86 6.39
C SER A 232 -23.95 0.27 7.06
N PRO A 233 -25.04 -0.04 7.79
CA PRO A 233 -25.77 0.96 8.57
C PRO A 233 -24.86 1.73 9.53
N ALA A 234 -23.93 1.04 10.20
CA ALA A 234 -22.99 1.62 11.14
C ALA A 234 -22.03 2.64 10.47
N ALA A 235 -21.47 2.29 9.29
CA ALA A 235 -20.63 3.20 8.52
C ALA A 235 -21.41 4.43 8.05
N ARG A 236 -22.64 4.24 7.54
CA ARG A 236 -23.52 5.34 7.10
C ARG A 236 -23.83 6.29 8.25
N GLN A 237 -24.20 5.74 9.41
CA GLN A 237 -24.51 6.54 10.59
C GLN A 237 -23.29 7.37 11.06
N MET A 238 -22.11 6.78 11.11
CA MET A 238 -20.90 7.49 11.49
C MET A 238 -20.58 8.65 10.54
N ILE A 239 -20.63 8.43 9.22
CA ILE A 239 -20.43 9.48 8.22
C ILE A 239 -21.45 10.60 8.40
N LEU A 240 -22.75 10.29 8.56
CA LEU A 240 -23.81 11.27 8.77
C LEU A 240 -23.59 12.12 10.03
N ARG A 241 -23.09 11.52 11.11
CA ARG A 241 -22.84 12.24 12.37
C ARG A 241 -21.60 13.14 12.29
N LEU A 242 -20.57 12.74 11.54
CA LEU A 242 -19.37 13.55 11.34
C LEU A 242 -19.57 14.68 10.33
N LEU A 243 -20.34 14.44 9.26
CA LEU A 243 -20.61 15.42 8.19
C LEU A 243 -21.90 16.23 8.48
N GLN A 244 -22.08 16.71 9.72
CA GLN A 244 -23.16 17.65 10.07
C GLN A 244 -22.80 19.06 9.61
N SER A 245 -23.74 19.77 8.97
CA SER A 245 -23.56 21.15 8.49
C SER A 245 -23.22 22.09 9.64
N ASP A 246 -24.02 22.05 10.70
CA ASP A 246 -23.73 22.81 11.93
C ASP A 246 -22.62 22.11 12.72
N PRO A 247 -21.47 22.75 12.93
CA PRO A 247 -20.36 22.19 13.71
C PRO A 247 -20.77 21.74 15.13
N LYS A 248 -21.73 22.41 15.75
CA LYS A 248 -22.21 22.08 17.10
C LYS A 248 -22.91 20.73 17.21
N ASN A 249 -23.44 20.23 16.09
CA ASN A 249 -24.12 18.94 16.01
C ASN A 249 -23.15 17.78 15.76
N ARG A 250 -21.87 18.06 15.51
CA ARG A 250 -20.82 17.05 15.36
C ARG A 250 -20.45 16.50 16.75
N PRO A 251 -20.13 15.20 16.83
CA PRO A 251 -19.67 14.62 18.09
C PRO A 251 -18.31 15.20 18.48
N THR A 252 -17.95 15.06 19.74
CA THR A 252 -16.55 15.25 20.16
C THR A 252 -15.70 14.10 19.64
N ILE A 253 -14.38 14.31 19.55
CA ILE A 253 -13.48 13.25 19.07
C ILE A 253 -13.53 12.00 19.96
N LYS A 254 -13.72 12.14 21.27
CA LYS A 254 -13.85 11.01 22.20
C LYS A 254 -15.17 10.24 22.01
N GLU A 255 -16.26 10.92 21.71
CA GLU A 255 -17.55 10.29 21.43
C GLU A 255 -17.51 9.42 20.16
N THR A 256 -16.62 9.74 19.19
CA THR A 256 -16.49 8.93 17.98
C THR A 256 -16.10 7.49 18.25
N LEU A 257 -15.36 7.22 19.34
CA LEU A 257 -14.99 5.86 19.75
C LEU A 257 -16.18 4.99 20.16
N ASN A 258 -17.32 5.61 20.53
CA ASN A 258 -18.52 4.89 20.97
C ASN A 258 -19.47 4.57 19.81
N PHE A 259 -19.21 5.03 18.60
CA PHE A 259 -20.06 4.69 17.46
C PHE A 259 -19.98 3.21 17.13
N GLU A 260 -21.12 2.67 16.70
CA GLU A 260 -21.23 1.27 16.30
C GLU A 260 -20.16 0.87 15.26
N PHE A 261 -19.85 1.74 14.31
CA PHE A 261 -18.78 1.50 13.34
C PHE A 261 -17.41 1.23 13.99
N MET A 262 -17.12 1.88 15.12
CA MET A 262 -15.86 1.73 15.85
C MET A 262 -15.88 0.54 16.81
N THR A 263 -17.05 0.20 17.35
CA THR A 263 -17.20 -0.79 18.42
C THR A 263 -17.70 -2.14 17.95
N SER A 264 -18.28 -2.23 16.74
CA SER A 264 -18.82 -3.46 16.17
C SER A 264 -18.08 -3.89 14.91
N GLY A 265 -18.16 -5.19 14.59
CA GLY A 265 -17.51 -5.77 13.42
C GLY A 265 -16.01 -6.01 13.60
N PHE A 266 -15.42 -6.80 12.73
CA PHE A 266 -14.02 -7.18 12.81
C PHE A 266 -13.08 -5.99 12.62
N CYS A 267 -12.10 -5.83 13.51
CA CYS A 267 -10.99 -4.89 13.38
C CYS A 267 -9.67 -5.67 13.50
N PRO A 268 -8.84 -5.73 12.47
CA PRO A 268 -7.57 -6.45 12.53
C PRO A 268 -6.61 -5.74 13.49
N LEU A 269 -5.79 -6.51 14.21
CA LEU A 269 -4.74 -5.97 15.07
C LEU A 269 -3.62 -5.32 14.26
N ARG A 270 -3.32 -5.89 13.10
CA ARG A 270 -2.34 -5.38 12.12
C ARG A 270 -2.81 -5.67 10.71
N LEU A 271 -2.32 -4.88 9.76
CA LEU A 271 -2.55 -5.11 8.34
C LEU A 271 -1.23 -5.51 7.65
N PRO A 272 -1.25 -6.47 6.72
CA PRO A 272 -0.08 -6.82 5.92
C PRO A 272 0.23 -5.74 4.88
N THR A 273 1.47 -5.67 4.43
CA THR A 273 1.91 -4.72 3.39
C THR A 273 1.13 -4.90 2.07
N SER A 274 0.64 -6.11 1.79
CA SER A 274 -0.17 -6.40 0.59
C SER A 274 -1.46 -5.57 0.52
N CYS A 275 -1.98 -5.08 1.65
CA CYS A 275 -3.13 -4.17 1.71
C CYS A 275 -2.92 -2.88 0.90
N LEU A 276 -1.68 -2.47 0.67
CA LEU A 276 -1.37 -1.31 -0.18
C LEU A 276 -1.80 -1.51 -1.64
N THR A 277 -2.02 -2.74 -2.09
CA THR A 277 -2.38 -3.05 -3.49
C THR A 277 -3.64 -3.88 -3.64
N MET A 278 -3.96 -4.72 -2.65
CA MET A 278 -5.09 -5.65 -2.69
C MET A 278 -5.82 -5.70 -1.35
N ALA A 279 -7.14 -5.97 -1.38
CA ALA A 279 -7.89 -6.21 -0.15
C ALA A 279 -7.35 -7.45 0.57
N PRO A 280 -7.15 -7.40 1.89
CA PRO A 280 -6.76 -8.58 2.66
C PRO A 280 -7.88 -9.64 2.67
N LYS A 281 -7.51 -10.86 3.00
CA LYS A 281 -8.48 -11.91 3.34
C LYS A 281 -8.88 -11.77 4.80
N PHE A 282 -10.17 -11.95 5.08
CA PHE A 282 -10.66 -12.01 6.46
C PHE A 282 -11.34 -13.36 6.71
N PRO A 283 -11.14 -13.98 7.89
CA PRO A 283 -11.85 -15.19 8.29
C PRO A 283 -13.37 -14.94 8.27
N VAL A 284 -14.13 -15.88 7.72
CA VAL A 284 -15.60 -15.76 7.62
C VAL A 284 -16.25 -15.62 9.00
N GLU A 285 -15.72 -16.36 9.97
CA GLU A 285 -16.17 -16.30 11.37
C GLU A 285 -15.95 -14.90 11.97
N ALA A 286 -14.81 -14.28 11.70
CA ALA A 286 -14.49 -12.92 12.19
C ALA A 286 -15.42 -11.86 11.61
N LEU A 287 -15.92 -12.03 10.39
CA LEU A 287 -16.89 -11.11 9.77
C LEU A 287 -18.31 -11.29 10.29
N ARG A 288 -18.63 -12.44 10.87
CA ARG A 288 -19.96 -12.77 11.42
C ARG A 288 -20.07 -12.57 12.94
N ALA A 289 -18.95 -12.56 13.66
CA ALA A 289 -18.94 -12.41 15.10
C ALA A 289 -19.20 -10.95 15.50
N PRO A 290 -20.13 -10.66 16.43
CA PRO A 290 -20.14 -9.38 17.12
C PRO A 290 -18.83 -9.25 17.90
N LEU A 291 -18.20 -8.08 17.88
CA LEU A 291 -16.97 -7.81 18.64
C LEU A 291 -17.21 -8.10 20.13
N GLN A 292 -16.68 -9.20 20.62
CA GLN A 292 -16.36 -9.33 22.04
C GLN A 292 -15.07 -8.53 22.26
N LEU A 293 -15.23 -7.24 22.50
CA LEU A 293 -14.17 -6.43 23.09
C LEU A 293 -14.04 -6.90 24.55
N ASP A 294 -13.05 -7.77 24.81
CA ASP A 294 -12.46 -7.81 26.14
C ASP A 294 -11.88 -6.42 26.40
N ARG A 295 -12.74 -5.59 26.96
CA ARG A 295 -12.38 -4.27 27.48
C ARG A 295 -11.50 -4.48 28.71
N LYS A 296 -10.21 -4.76 28.50
CA LYS A 296 -9.22 -4.29 29.47
C LYS A 296 -9.07 -2.80 29.22
N PRO A 297 -9.41 -1.94 30.21
CA PRO A 297 -9.12 -0.52 30.09
C PRO A 297 -7.61 -0.39 29.82
N LEU A 298 -7.22 0.50 28.92
CA LEU A 298 -5.85 1.00 28.83
C LEU A 298 -5.53 1.69 30.17
N ALA A 299 -5.19 0.91 31.20
CA ALA A 299 -4.60 1.43 32.41
C ALA A 299 -3.16 1.81 32.09
N ALA A 300 -2.86 3.04 32.40
CA ALA A 300 -1.58 3.68 32.36
C ALA A 300 -0.42 2.76 32.73
N PHE A 301 0.53 2.60 31.83
CA PHE A 301 1.88 2.23 32.19
C PHE A 301 2.55 3.46 32.81
N ASN A 302 2.45 3.56 34.13
CA ASN A 302 3.37 4.35 34.92
C ASN A 302 4.17 3.42 35.83
N SER A 303 5.44 3.50 35.60
CA SER A 303 6.65 3.28 36.42
C SER A 303 6.49 2.77 37.86
N ASP A 304 7.39 1.83 38.15
CA ASP A 304 8.12 1.63 39.40
C ASP A 304 7.36 1.54 40.72
N VAL A 305 7.44 0.37 41.34
CA VAL A 305 8.00 0.22 42.69
C VAL A 305 8.21 -1.25 43.03
N VAL A 306 9.42 -1.52 43.49
CA VAL A 306 9.92 -2.71 44.13
C VAL A 306 9.15 -3.03 45.42
N GLY A 307 8.76 -4.29 45.64
CA GLY A 307 8.23 -4.70 46.95
C GLY A 307 8.04 -6.21 47.11
N LYS A 308 8.89 -6.82 47.90
CA LYS A 308 8.88 -8.21 48.34
C LYS A 308 7.64 -8.57 49.16
N GLY A 309 7.16 -9.83 49.07
CA GLY A 309 6.24 -10.39 50.06
C GLY A 309 5.73 -11.78 49.71
N LYS A 310 6.10 -12.70 50.55
CA LYS A 310 5.93 -14.15 50.59
C LYS A 310 4.48 -14.63 50.87
N LEU A 311 4.21 -15.85 50.39
CA LEU A 311 3.72 -17.07 51.08
C LEU A 311 2.22 -17.42 51.12
N ASP A 312 2.00 -18.64 50.64
CA ASP A 312 1.26 -19.78 51.21
C ASP A 312 -0.26 -19.87 51.12
N GLY A 313 -0.66 -21.04 50.58
CA GLY A 313 -1.86 -21.78 50.99
C GLY A 313 -2.44 -22.68 49.91
N PRO A 314 -2.87 -23.91 50.24
CA PRO A 314 -2.81 -25.06 49.37
C PRO A 314 -4.17 -25.42 48.67
N PRO A 315 -4.19 -26.53 47.87
CA PRO A 315 -5.24 -26.82 46.91
C PRO A 315 -6.39 -27.66 47.49
N ARG A 316 -7.56 -27.54 46.92
CA ARG A 316 -8.67 -28.50 47.09
C ARG A 316 -9.20 -28.92 45.72
N ALA A 317 -8.94 -30.14 45.38
CA ALA A 317 -9.71 -31.38 45.46
C ALA A 317 -10.87 -31.49 44.48
N LEU A 318 -10.66 -32.40 43.57
CA LEU A 318 -11.55 -33.20 42.72
C LEU A 318 -12.95 -33.46 43.23
N THR A 319 -13.95 -33.43 42.33
CA THR A 319 -15.06 -34.37 42.34
C THR A 319 -15.50 -34.74 40.92
N SER A 320 -15.28 -35.99 40.61
CA SER A 320 -16.12 -37.04 39.94
C SER A 320 -16.83 -36.77 38.62
N VAL A 321 -16.41 -37.58 37.66
CA VAL A 321 -17.01 -38.00 36.40
C VAL A 321 -18.27 -38.83 36.64
N PRO A 322 -19.24 -38.85 35.72
CA PRO A 322 -19.94 -40.10 35.38
C PRO A 322 -19.67 -40.52 33.93
N GLU A 323 -19.41 -41.80 33.80
CA GLU A 323 -19.27 -42.60 32.59
C GLU A 323 -20.54 -42.65 31.74
N GLY A 324 -20.31 -42.78 30.43
CA GLY A 324 -21.13 -43.62 29.57
C GLY A 324 -21.80 -42.99 28.38
N LYS A 325 -21.17 -43.07 27.22
CA LYS A 325 -21.67 -43.74 26.01
C LYS A 325 -20.72 -43.48 24.83
N GLU A 326 -20.14 -44.55 24.35
CA GLU A 326 -19.49 -44.63 23.05
C GLU A 326 -20.48 -44.25 21.95
N MET A 327 -20.16 -43.19 21.20
CA MET A 327 -20.69 -42.96 19.87
C MET A 327 -19.50 -42.88 18.90
N LEU A 328 -19.58 -43.71 17.90
CA LEU A 328 -18.70 -43.88 16.78
C LEU A 328 -18.24 -42.52 16.24
N ALA A 329 -16.94 -42.26 16.32
CA ALA A 329 -16.33 -41.10 15.72
C ALA A 329 -16.26 -41.27 14.19
N GLU A 330 -17.18 -40.67 13.47
CA GLU A 330 -16.96 -40.34 12.06
C GLU A 330 -15.73 -39.45 11.97
N LYS A 331 -14.73 -39.91 11.24
CA LYS A 331 -13.56 -39.14 10.87
C LYS A 331 -14.01 -37.90 10.07
N GLN A 332 -14.21 -36.77 10.75
CA GLN A 332 -14.39 -35.50 10.10
C GLN A 332 -13.08 -35.14 9.36
N GLN A 333 -13.16 -35.09 8.04
CA GLN A 333 -12.12 -34.49 7.23
C GLN A 333 -11.93 -33.05 7.69
N PRO A 334 -10.69 -32.52 7.77
CA PRO A 334 -10.43 -31.14 8.16
C PRO A 334 -11.16 -30.20 7.20
N ARG A 335 -12.10 -29.42 7.72
CA ARG A 335 -12.73 -28.33 6.99
C ARG A 335 -11.68 -27.25 6.79
N PHE A 336 -11.25 -27.07 5.56
CA PHE A 336 -10.43 -25.91 5.19
C PHE A 336 -11.29 -24.65 5.32
N GLU A 337 -10.76 -23.63 6.00
CA GLU A 337 -11.43 -22.35 6.15
C GLU A 337 -11.63 -21.70 4.78
N THR A 338 -12.88 -21.59 4.35
CA THR A 338 -13.24 -20.77 3.19
C THR A 338 -13.23 -19.33 3.60
N SER A 339 -12.20 -18.60 3.16
CA SER A 339 -12.13 -17.14 3.32
C SER A 339 -13.02 -16.48 2.27
N ILE A 340 -13.92 -15.58 2.71
CA ILE A 340 -14.66 -14.73 1.77
C ILE A 340 -13.74 -13.60 1.34
N CYS A 341 -13.29 -13.67 0.10
CA CYS A 341 -12.71 -12.52 -0.58
C CYS A 341 -13.84 -11.62 -1.06
N VAL A 342 -13.93 -10.40 -0.56
CA VAL A 342 -14.76 -9.38 -1.19
C VAL A 342 -14.18 -9.17 -2.58
N LYS A 343 -14.86 -9.69 -3.61
CA LYS A 343 -14.48 -9.45 -5.01
C LYS A 343 -14.62 -7.95 -5.28
N GLN A 344 -13.54 -7.21 -5.10
CA GLN A 344 -13.39 -5.94 -5.79
C GLN A 344 -13.03 -6.30 -7.24
N GLU A 345 -14.04 -6.47 -8.08
CA GLU A 345 -13.87 -6.52 -9.52
C GLU A 345 -13.39 -5.14 -9.99
N ILE A 346 -12.10 -4.94 -9.93
CA ILE A 346 -11.46 -3.89 -10.71
C ILE A 346 -11.52 -4.41 -12.13
N ALA A 347 -12.31 -3.77 -12.98
CA ALA A 347 -12.39 -4.08 -14.40
C ALA A 347 -11.00 -3.82 -15.02
N VAL A 348 -10.14 -4.84 -15.04
CA VAL A 348 -8.74 -4.75 -15.53
C VAL A 348 -8.73 -4.30 -16.98
N ASP A 349 -9.75 -4.61 -17.75
CA ASP A 349 -9.91 -4.18 -19.15
C ASP A 349 -9.99 -2.65 -19.28
N THR A 350 -10.63 -1.97 -18.34
CA THR A 350 -10.69 -0.49 -18.30
C THR A 350 -9.32 0.10 -17.97
N HIS A 351 -8.52 -0.56 -17.13
CA HIS A 351 -7.21 -0.07 -16.72
C HIS A 351 -6.15 -0.23 -17.82
N LEU A 352 -6.15 -1.34 -18.55
CA LEU A 352 -5.27 -1.50 -19.73
C LEU A 352 -5.61 -0.50 -20.82
N GLY A 353 -6.91 -0.22 -21.05
CA GLY A 353 -7.36 0.82 -21.98
C GLY A 353 -6.89 2.21 -21.59
N THR A 354 -6.95 2.56 -20.30
CA THR A 354 -6.42 3.83 -19.78
C THR A 354 -4.92 3.93 -19.99
N LEU A 355 -4.17 2.88 -19.66
CA LEU A 355 -2.73 2.83 -19.84
C LEU A 355 -2.35 2.98 -21.32
N PHE A 356 -3.04 2.27 -22.21
CA PHE A 356 -2.81 2.38 -23.67
C PHE A 356 -3.05 3.80 -24.18
N ARG A 357 -4.13 4.46 -23.73
CA ARG A 357 -4.43 5.85 -24.10
C ARG A 357 -3.32 6.80 -23.65
N LEU A 358 -2.89 6.71 -22.37
CA LEU A 358 -1.82 7.56 -21.82
C LEU A 358 -0.49 7.36 -22.56
N LEU A 359 -0.11 6.10 -22.82
CA LEU A 359 1.11 5.79 -23.59
C LEU A 359 0.99 6.28 -25.04
N THR A 360 -0.18 6.22 -25.63
CA THR A 360 -0.41 6.74 -26.99
C THR A 360 -0.29 8.26 -27.02
N GLU A 361 -0.84 8.96 -26.05
CA GLU A 361 -0.70 10.41 -25.92
C GLU A 361 0.76 10.82 -25.74
N LEU A 362 1.48 10.15 -24.83
CA LEU A 362 2.90 10.39 -24.57
C LEU A 362 3.75 10.18 -25.83
N THR A 363 3.52 9.09 -26.58
CA THR A 363 4.32 8.75 -27.76
C THR A 363 4.01 9.59 -29.00
N ARG A 364 2.86 10.28 -29.04
CA ARG A 364 2.44 11.21 -30.10
C ARG A 364 2.86 12.65 -29.81
N SER A 365 3.13 12.99 -28.55
CA SER A 365 3.45 14.37 -28.16
C SER A 365 4.81 14.79 -28.77
N PRO A 366 4.87 15.85 -29.58
CA PRO A 366 6.11 16.26 -30.25
C PRO A 366 6.91 17.22 -29.38
N ASN A 367 7.30 16.84 -28.18
CA ASN A 367 8.13 17.74 -27.36
C ASN A 367 9.58 17.71 -27.84
N ARG A 368 9.84 18.42 -28.99
CA ARG A 368 11.11 18.40 -29.73
C ARG A 368 12.10 19.49 -29.34
N ASN A 369 11.73 20.45 -28.49
CA ASN A 369 12.52 21.68 -28.34
C ASN A 369 12.96 22.03 -26.91
N ALA A 370 12.67 21.21 -25.91
CA ALA A 370 13.18 21.42 -24.56
C ALA A 370 14.05 20.23 -24.16
N LEU A 371 15.18 20.48 -23.53
CA LEU A 371 15.93 19.47 -22.82
C LEU A 371 14.95 18.78 -21.85
N PRO A 372 14.85 17.43 -21.87
CA PRO A 372 13.89 16.73 -21.03
C PRO A 372 14.20 16.99 -19.56
N CYS A 373 13.25 17.57 -18.84
CA CYS A 373 13.35 17.81 -17.40
C CYS A 373 12.67 16.65 -16.67
N MET A 374 13.32 15.49 -16.66
CA MET A 374 12.79 14.27 -16.06
C MET A 374 12.56 14.39 -14.56
N ASP A 375 13.36 15.20 -13.86
CA ASP A 375 13.24 15.43 -12.41
C ASP A 375 11.90 16.09 -12.03
N GLU A 376 11.30 16.88 -12.93
CA GLU A 376 9.96 17.44 -12.70
C GLU A 376 8.85 16.39 -12.79
N ALA A 377 9.08 15.31 -13.54
CA ALA A 377 8.15 14.21 -13.72
C ALA A 377 8.36 13.08 -12.71
N GLU A 378 9.49 13.08 -11.99
CA GLU A 378 9.79 12.05 -10.99
C GLU A 378 8.89 12.20 -9.77
N ASP A 379 8.21 11.08 -9.43
CA ASP A 379 7.43 10.97 -8.20
C ASP A 379 7.61 9.58 -7.58
N PRO A 380 8.55 9.45 -6.64
CA PRO A 380 8.82 8.18 -5.96
C PRO A 380 7.63 7.64 -5.14
N ALA A 381 6.63 8.49 -4.82
CA ALA A 381 5.42 8.06 -4.14
C ALA A 381 4.56 7.10 -4.99
N LEU A 382 4.73 7.16 -6.31
CA LEU A 382 4.01 6.31 -7.25
C LEU A 382 4.69 4.95 -7.51
N ALA A 383 5.85 4.69 -6.88
CA ALA A 383 6.61 3.46 -7.07
C ALA A 383 5.76 2.21 -6.79
N PRO A 384 5.91 1.13 -7.59
CA PRO A 384 5.16 -0.09 -7.39
C PRO A 384 5.51 -0.76 -6.05
N VAL A 385 4.51 -1.34 -5.39
CA VAL A 385 4.71 -2.12 -4.15
C VAL A 385 5.23 -3.51 -4.49
N PHE A 386 4.66 -4.12 -5.53
CA PHE A 386 5.05 -5.45 -6.02
C PHE A 386 5.41 -5.38 -7.51
N TRP A 387 6.51 -6.06 -7.85
CA TRP A 387 6.94 -6.32 -9.23
C TRP A 387 7.68 -7.64 -9.29
N ILE A 388 7.83 -8.23 -10.47
CA ILE A 388 8.53 -9.49 -10.67
C ILE A 388 10.04 -9.22 -10.68
N SER A 389 10.73 -9.67 -9.64
CA SER A 389 12.18 -9.54 -9.50
C SER A 389 12.94 -10.59 -10.31
N LYS A 390 12.46 -11.83 -10.29
CA LYS A 390 13.02 -12.98 -11.01
C LYS A 390 11.89 -13.79 -11.65
N TRP A 391 12.22 -14.54 -12.66
CA TRP A 391 11.29 -15.46 -13.34
C TRP A 391 12.04 -16.59 -14.01
N VAL A 392 11.35 -17.70 -14.25
CA VAL A 392 11.83 -18.85 -15.01
C VAL A 392 10.68 -19.43 -15.82
N ASP A 393 10.90 -19.58 -17.11
CA ASP A 393 9.93 -20.13 -18.05
C ASP A 393 10.17 -21.62 -18.22
N TYR A 394 9.21 -22.41 -17.78
CA TYR A 394 9.16 -23.86 -17.97
C TYR A 394 7.77 -24.28 -18.46
N SER A 395 7.19 -23.41 -19.33
CA SER A 395 5.84 -23.59 -19.84
C SER A 395 5.70 -24.78 -20.81
N ASP A 396 6.80 -25.28 -21.34
CA ASP A 396 6.79 -26.51 -22.16
C ASP A 396 6.30 -27.73 -21.36
N LYS A 397 6.56 -27.79 -20.05
CA LYS A 397 6.17 -28.92 -19.20
C LYS A 397 5.18 -28.55 -18.09
N TYR A 398 5.41 -27.47 -17.36
CA TYR A 398 4.69 -27.19 -16.10
C TYR A 398 4.06 -25.81 -16.02
N GLY A 399 4.74 -24.77 -16.46
CA GLY A 399 4.30 -23.39 -16.34
C GLY A 399 5.44 -22.41 -16.16
N ILE A 400 5.12 -21.21 -15.68
CA ILE A 400 6.08 -20.14 -15.43
C ILE A 400 6.16 -19.85 -13.92
N GLY A 401 7.38 -19.89 -13.38
CA GLY A 401 7.67 -19.47 -12.01
C GLY A 401 8.18 -18.03 -11.95
N TYR A 402 7.85 -17.32 -10.90
CA TYR A 402 8.30 -15.94 -10.68
C TYR A 402 8.48 -15.64 -9.20
N GLN A 403 9.35 -14.68 -8.90
CA GLN A 403 9.53 -14.14 -7.56
C GLN A 403 9.12 -12.66 -7.55
N LEU A 404 8.32 -12.26 -6.58
CA LEU A 404 7.95 -10.87 -6.35
C LEU A 404 9.07 -10.11 -5.61
N SER A 405 8.95 -8.80 -5.57
CA SER A 405 9.92 -7.90 -4.93
C SER A 405 10.04 -8.08 -3.41
N ASP A 406 9.05 -8.69 -2.78
CA ASP A 406 9.03 -9.03 -1.34
C ASP A 406 9.57 -10.43 -1.03
N ASN A 407 10.11 -11.14 -2.03
CA ASN A 407 10.58 -12.51 -1.99
C ASN A 407 9.48 -13.60 -2.01
N SER A 408 8.21 -13.25 -2.10
CA SER A 408 7.15 -14.23 -2.36
C SER A 408 7.37 -14.89 -3.71
N VAL A 409 7.03 -16.18 -3.81
CA VAL A 409 7.22 -16.98 -5.03
C VAL A 409 5.89 -17.42 -5.59
N GLY A 410 5.64 -17.15 -6.86
CA GLY A 410 4.44 -17.58 -7.56
C GLY A 410 4.75 -18.53 -8.71
N VAL A 411 3.83 -19.44 -9.00
CA VAL A 411 3.83 -20.28 -10.19
C VAL A 411 2.46 -20.20 -10.86
N MET A 412 2.45 -19.90 -12.14
CA MET A 412 1.28 -20.05 -13.00
C MET A 412 1.45 -21.32 -13.82
N PHE A 413 0.62 -22.31 -13.54
CA PHE A 413 0.66 -23.61 -14.20
C PHE A 413 -0.01 -23.58 -15.58
N ASN A 414 0.29 -24.56 -16.44
CA ASN A 414 -0.28 -24.67 -17.78
C ASN A 414 -1.81 -24.84 -17.78
N ASP A 415 -2.38 -25.39 -16.69
CA ASP A 415 -3.82 -25.51 -16.47
C ASP A 415 -4.49 -24.18 -16.01
N LYS A 416 -3.75 -23.07 -16.05
CA LYS A 416 -4.18 -21.73 -15.64
C LYS A 416 -4.43 -21.54 -14.14
N THR A 417 -4.22 -22.58 -13.33
CA THR A 417 -4.20 -22.40 -11.86
C THR A 417 -2.91 -21.72 -11.44
N LYS A 418 -2.94 -21.08 -10.27
CA LYS A 418 -1.78 -20.34 -9.76
C LYS A 418 -1.56 -20.73 -8.29
N LEU A 419 -0.31 -20.77 -7.88
CA LEU A 419 0.07 -21.02 -6.50
C LEU A 419 1.09 -19.95 -6.09
N VAL A 420 0.86 -19.27 -4.97
CA VAL A 420 1.76 -18.26 -4.43
C VAL A 420 2.18 -18.66 -3.02
N LEU A 421 3.47 -18.77 -2.79
CA LEU A 421 4.08 -18.95 -1.48
C LEU A 421 4.49 -17.57 -0.96
N HIS A 422 4.03 -17.22 0.23
CA HIS A 422 4.36 -15.96 0.86
C HIS A 422 5.85 -15.91 1.27
N ALA A 423 6.35 -14.71 1.51
CA ALA A 423 7.76 -14.48 1.86
C ALA A 423 8.16 -15.10 3.22
N ASP A 424 7.19 -15.39 4.08
CA ASP A 424 7.36 -16.10 5.35
C ASP A 424 7.52 -17.62 5.19
N GLU A 425 7.34 -18.12 3.95
CA GLU A 425 7.41 -19.53 3.57
C GLU A 425 6.41 -20.46 4.26
N SER A 426 5.47 -19.93 5.03
CA SER A 426 4.45 -20.70 5.75
C SER A 426 3.08 -20.68 5.06
N GLN A 427 2.70 -19.56 4.45
CA GLN A 427 1.39 -19.36 3.85
C GLN A 427 1.39 -19.65 2.36
N LEU A 428 0.36 -20.32 1.90
CA LEU A 428 0.09 -20.65 0.50
C LEU A 428 -1.25 -20.05 0.07
N GLN A 429 -1.25 -19.40 -1.09
CA GLN A 429 -2.44 -18.89 -1.79
C GLN A 429 -2.60 -19.66 -3.09
N PHE A 430 -3.57 -20.54 -3.18
CA PHE A 430 -3.92 -21.27 -4.39
C PHE A 430 -5.11 -20.59 -5.08
N ILE A 431 -4.97 -20.31 -6.37
CA ILE A 431 -5.98 -19.64 -7.17
C ILE A 431 -6.38 -20.58 -8.28
N GLN A 432 -7.66 -20.95 -8.28
CA GLN A 432 -8.25 -21.84 -9.27
C GLN A 432 -8.39 -21.13 -10.63
N TYR A 433 -8.71 -21.89 -11.68
CA TYR A 433 -8.93 -21.35 -13.04
C TYR A 433 -10.12 -20.38 -13.13
N ASN A 434 -11.08 -20.47 -12.19
CA ASN A 434 -12.25 -19.58 -12.06
C ASN A 434 -11.98 -18.38 -11.13
N ASP A 435 -10.69 -18.15 -10.76
CA ASP A 435 -10.22 -17.13 -9.84
C ASP A 435 -10.74 -17.26 -8.39
N GLU A 436 -11.25 -18.44 -8.00
CA GLU A 436 -11.48 -18.77 -6.59
C GLU A 436 -10.16 -18.99 -5.87
N GLU A 437 -10.05 -18.43 -4.67
CA GLU A 437 -8.84 -18.47 -3.86
C GLU A 437 -9.00 -19.41 -2.67
N VAL A 438 -8.03 -20.31 -2.49
CA VAL A 438 -7.93 -21.20 -1.34
C VAL A 438 -6.64 -20.89 -0.61
N TYR A 439 -6.72 -20.73 0.71
CA TYR A 439 -5.58 -20.43 1.56
C TYR A 439 -5.28 -21.62 2.46
N CYS A 440 -4.01 -21.98 2.56
CA CYS A 440 -3.53 -23.08 3.39
C CYS A 440 -2.09 -22.80 3.83
N THR A 441 -1.51 -23.71 4.59
CA THR A 441 -0.10 -23.60 4.99
C THR A 441 0.76 -24.64 4.28
N THR A 442 2.07 -24.47 4.29
CA THR A 442 3.02 -25.46 3.74
C THR A 442 3.03 -26.78 4.51
N GLU A 443 2.50 -26.79 5.74
CA GLU A 443 2.38 -27.98 6.59
C GLU A 443 1.00 -28.63 6.46
N ASN A 444 -0.05 -27.86 6.18
CA ASN A 444 -1.43 -28.33 6.10
C ASN A 444 -2.11 -27.78 4.85
N PHE A 445 -2.15 -28.57 3.79
CA PHE A 445 -2.80 -28.25 2.52
C PHE A 445 -3.53 -29.47 1.95
N PRO A 446 -4.54 -29.26 1.08
CA PRO A 446 -5.28 -30.35 0.42
C PRO A 446 -4.37 -31.29 -0.39
N GLU A 447 -4.61 -32.59 -0.33
CA GLU A 447 -3.79 -33.59 -1.00
C GLU A 447 -3.70 -33.35 -2.52
N TYR A 448 -4.76 -32.83 -3.16
CA TYR A 448 -4.74 -32.49 -4.59
C TYR A 448 -3.72 -31.41 -4.96
N LEU A 449 -3.23 -30.63 -4.00
CA LEU A 449 -2.19 -29.61 -4.23
C LEU A 449 -0.76 -30.15 -4.10
N LYS A 450 -0.58 -31.37 -3.59
CA LYS A 450 0.74 -31.92 -3.27
C LYS A 450 1.74 -31.83 -4.43
N LYS A 451 1.33 -32.22 -5.64
CA LYS A 451 2.16 -32.12 -6.84
C LYS A 451 2.53 -30.66 -7.17
N LYS A 452 1.58 -29.74 -7.07
CA LYS A 452 1.79 -28.29 -7.34
C LYS A 452 2.69 -27.63 -6.29
N VAL A 453 2.53 -27.98 -5.03
CA VAL A 453 3.41 -27.52 -3.94
C VAL A 453 4.84 -28.02 -4.13
N THR A 454 5.01 -29.28 -4.51
CA THR A 454 6.32 -29.84 -4.81
C THR A 454 6.99 -29.10 -5.97
N LEU A 455 6.27 -28.90 -7.08
CA LEU A 455 6.77 -28.16 -8.24
C LEU A 455 7.15 -26.72 -7.86
N MET A 456 6.35 -26.05 -7.05
CA MET A 456 6.66 -24.70 -6.58
C MET A 456 7.97 -24.66 -5.77
N LYS A 457 8.21 -25.65 -4.89
CA LYS A 457 9.46 -25.76 -4.15
C LYS A 457 10.66 -25.89 -5.11
N TYR A 458 10.54 -26.64 -6.19
CA TYR A 458 11.59 -26.73 -7.23
C TYR A 458 11.81 -25.38 -7.92
N PHE A 459 10.76 -24.69 -8.36
CA PHE A 459 10.87 -23.35 -8.94
C PHE A 459 11.58 -22.37 -7.99
N LYS A 460 11.21 -22.41 -6.70
CA LYS A 460 11.83 -21.59 -5.66
C LYS A 460 13.31 -21.88 -5.51
N SER A 461 13.70 -23.16 -5.32
CA SER A 461 15.11 -23.57 -5.17
C SER A 461 15.92 -23.16 -6.38
N TYR A 462 15.40 -23.41 -7.58
CA TYR A 462 16.07 -23.02 -8.83
C TYR A 462 16.32 -21.50 -8.90
N MET A 463 15.30 -20.68 -8.62
CA MET A 463 15.46 -19.22 -8.62
C MET A 463 16.40 -18.71 -7.52
N HIS A 464 16.49 -19.43 -6.41
CA HIS A 464 17.37 -19.07 -5.30
C HIS A 464 18.84 -19.42 -5.61
N GLU A 465 19.08 -20.57 -6.21
CA GLU A 465 20.44 -21.10 -6.45
C GLU A 465 21.10 -20.50 -7.69
N HIS A 466 20.31 -20.29 -8.76
CA HIS A 466 20.85 -19.96 -10.10
C HIS A 466 20.61 -18.51 -10.53
N LEU A 467 19.69 -17.79 -9.89
CA LEU A 467 19.45 -16.39 -10.17
C LEU A 467 19.97 -15.54 -9.01
N LEU A 468 20.81 -14.55 -9.29
CA LEU A 468 21.49 -13.67 -8.32
C LEU A 468 20.70 -13.43 -7.03
N LYS A 469 21.34 -13.66 -5.88
CA LYS A 469 20.75 -13.47 -4.56
C LYS A 469 20.27 -12.03 -4.39
N ALA A 470 18.97 -11.85 -4.25
CA ALA A 470 18.38 -10.59 -3.86
C ALA A 470 17.45 -10.85 -2.67
N GLY A 471 17.74 -10.21 -1.55
CA GLY A 471 16.88 -10.11 -0.38
C GLY A 471 17.21 -11.05 0.77
N ALA A 472 17.18 -10.50 1.97
CA ALA A 472 17.21 -11.26 3.24
C ALA A 472 15.81 -11.85 3.49
N HIS A 473 15.73 -13.01 4.15
CA HIS A 473 14.48 -13.56 4.66
C HIS A 473 13.81 -12.53 5.56
N LYS A 474 12.55 -12.23 5.27
CA LYS A 474 11.74 -11.40 6.15
C LYS A 474 11.10 -12.31 7.20
N ALA A 475 11.36 -12.03 8.47
CA ALA A 475 10.69 -12.73 9.57
C ALA A 475 9.15 -12.53 9.44
N PRO A 476 8.33 -13.56 9.77
CA PRO A 476 6.88 -13.43 9.82
C PRO A 476 6.46 -12.26 10.69
N SER A 477 5.54 -11.44 10.20
CA SER A 477 5.00 -10.30 10.93
C SER A 477 3.54 -10.57 11.30
N ALA A 478 3.12 -10.09 12.47
CA ALA A 478 1.72 -10.16 12.85
C ALA A 478 0.85 -9.43 11.79
N GLY A 479 -0.20 -10.11 11.31
CA GLY A 479 -1.05 -9.63 10.21
C GLY A 479 -0.74 -10.27 8.87
N ASP A 480 0.40 -10.96 8.70
CA ASP A 480 0.74 -11.63 7.43
C ASP A 480 -0.25 -12.76 7.09
N GLU A 481 -0.95 -13.32 8.09
CA GLU A 481 -2.06 -14.26 7.91
C GLU A 481 -3.23 -13.68 7.11
N LEU A 482 -3.38 -12.36 7.10
CA LEU A 482 -4.39 -11.65 6.31
C LEU A 482 -3.88 -11.29 4.91
N ALA A 483 -2.63 -11.57 4.58
CA ALA A 483 -2.02 -11.16 3.33
C ALA A 483 -2.70 -11.83 2.12
N ARG A 484 -2.93 -11.04 1.09
CA ARG A 484 -3.33 -11.45 -0.25
C ARG A 484 -2.33 -10.85 -1.23
N LEU A 485 -1.60 -11.71 -1.93
CA LEU A 485 -0.54 -11.29 -2.83
C LEU A 485 -1.02 -11.20 -4.27
N PRO A 486 -0.48 -10.28 -5.08
CA PRO A 486 -0.76 -10.26 -6.49
C PRO A 486 -0.22 -11.52 -7.16
N SER A 487 -0.99 -12.06 -8.09
CA SER A 487 -0.64 -13.23 -8.87
C SER A 487 -0.55 -12.89 -10.36
N LEU A 488 0.19 -13.72 -11.10
CA LEU A 488 0.29 -13.59 -12.55
C LEU A 488 -1.08 -13.89 -13.17
N ARG A 489 -1.62 -12.93 -13.93
CA ARG A 489 -2.89 -13.08 -14.66
C ARG A 489 -2.65 -13.58 -16.08
N ASP A 490 -1.65 -12.98 -16.75
CA ASP A 490 -1.27 -13.31 -18.14
C ASP A 490 0.19 -12.96 -18.38
N TRP A 491 0.78 -13.60 -19.39
CA TRP A 491 2.13 -13.32 -19.81
C TRP A 491 2.37 -13.78 -21.23
N PHE A 492 3.32 -13.18 -21.90
CA PHE A 492 3.84 -13.68 -23.17
C PHE A 492 5.29 -13.25 -23.37
N ARG A 493 5.97 -13.98 -24.23
CA ARG A 493 7.36 -13.75 -24.59
C ARG A 493 7.47 -13.33 -26.06
N THR A 494 8.37 -12.40 -26.34
CA THR A 494 8.82 -12.03 -27.68
C THR A 494 10.31 -12.35 -27.81
N ARG A 495 10.90 -12.04 -28.96
CA ARG A 495 12.36 -12.17 -29.15
C ARG A 495 13.15 -11.17 -28.28
N SER A 496 12.57 -10.02 -27.94
CA SER A 496 13.26 -8.90 -27.28
C SER A 496 12.90 -8.76 -25.81
N CYS A 497 11.76 -9.27 -25.37
CA CYS A 497 11.29 -9.09 -23.99
C CYS A 497 10.33 -10.20 -23.55
N ILE A 498 10.09 -10.24 -22.24
CA ILE A 498 8.94 -10.91 -21.64
C ILE A 498 8.02 -9.87 -21.00
N VAL A 499 6.72 -10.09 -21.14
CA VAL A 499 5.67 -9.22 -20.63
C VAL A 499 4.85 -9.98 -19.61
N PHE A 500 4.59 -9.35 -18.47
CA PHE A 500 3.77 -9.88 -17.39
C PHE A 500 2.61 -8.94 -17.11
N LEU A 501 1.44 -9.51 -16.86
CA LEU A 501 0.27 -8.81 -16.34
C LEU A 501 -0.13 -9.44 -15.00
N LEU A 502 -0.05 -8.68 -13.92
CA LEU A 502 -0.54 -9.10 -12.61
C LEU A 502 -2.04 -8.84 -12.46
N ASN A 503 -2.71 -9.59 -11.56
CA ASN A 503 -4.14 -9.45 -11.31
C ASN A 503 -4.55 -8.12 -10.65
N ASN A 504 -3.58 -7.34 -10.12
CA ASN A 504 -3.78 -5.97 -9.65
C ASN A 504 -3.64 -4.91 -10.77
N GLY A 505 -3.54 -5.33 -12.03
CA GLY A 505 -3.42 -4.46 -13.20
C GLY A 505 -2.00 -3.99 -13.53
N THR A 506 -1.00 -4.32 -12.74
CA THR A 506 0.40 -3.97 -13.03
C THR A 506 0.88 -4.71 -14.27
N VAL A 507 1.41 -3.96 -15.24
CA VAL A 507 2.08 -4.50 -16.44
C VAL A 507 3.58 -4.33 -16.28
N GLN A 508 4.34 -5.38 -16.50
CA GLN A 508 5.80 -5.34 -16.45
C GLN A 508 6.40 -5.85 -17.76
N VAL A 509 7.39 -5.14 -18.30
CA VAL A 509 8.16 -5.50 -19.50
C VAL A 509 9.62 -5.62 -19.10
N ASN A 510 10.19 -6.80 -19.25
CA ASN A 510 11.62 -7.05 -19.02
C ASN A 510 12.31 -7.24 -20.36
N PHE A 511 13.26 -6.38 -20.68
CA PHE A 511 14.06 -6.45 -21.91
C PHE A 511 15.23 -7.42 -21.74
N PHE A 512 15.49 -8.25 -22.75
CA PHE A 512 16.53 -9.28 -22.65
C PHE A 512 17.93 -8.75 -22.96
N HIS A 513 18.01 -7.74 -23.82
CA HIS A 513 19.29 -7.24 -24.32
C HIS A 513 20.14 -6.60 -23.20
N ASP A 514 19.54 -5.83 -22.35
CA ASP A 514 20.21 -4.98 -21.35
C ASP A 514 19.69 -5.18 -19.93
N HIS A 515 18.77 -6.13 -19.76
CA HIS A 515 18.13 -6.46 -18.48
C HIS A 515 17.35 -5.30 -17.82
N THR A 516 17.05 -4.25 -18.58
CA THR A 516 16.21 -3.15 -18.11
C THR A 516 14.76 -3.59 -17.97
N LYS A 517 14.00 -2.87 -17.14
CA LYS A 517 12.59 -3.18 -16.86
C LYS A 517 11.74 -1.94 -16.87
N LEU A 518 10.54 -2.05 -17.41
CA LEU A 518 9.45 -1.10 -17.21
C LEU A 518 8.37 -1.74 -16.35
N VAL A 519 7.94 -1.06 -15.30
CA VAL A 519 6.77 -1.44 -14.49
C VAL A 519 5.74 -0.34 -14.64
N LEU A 520 4.61 -0.67 -15.25
CA LEU A 520 3.53 0.25 -15.58
C LEU A 520 2.35 0.00 -14.64
N CYS A 521 1.95 1.03 -13.91
CA CYS A 521 0.80 0.95 -13.00
C CYS A 521 -0.34 1.83 -13.56
N PRO A 522 -1.40 1.24 -14.12
CA PRO A 522 -2.52 2.01 -14.68
C PRO A 522 -3.27 2.82 -13.62
N LEU A 523 -3.39 2.32 -12.39
CA LEU A 523 -4.09 2.98 -11.29
C LEU A 523 -3.35 4.23 -10.80
N MET A 524 -2.02 4.20 -10.85
CA MET A 524 -1.17 5.34 -10.47
C MET A 524 -0.84 6.23 -11.67
N GLU A 525 -1.22 5.81 -12.88
CA GLU A 525 -0.85 6.47 -14.14
C GLU A 525 0.66 6.71 -14.22
N ALA A 526 1.44 5.75 -13.73
CA ALA A 526 2.86 5.87 -13.53
C ALA A 526 3.64 4.78 -14.27
N VAL A 527 4.86 5.13 -14.65
CA VAL A 527 5.88 4.21 -15.15
C VAL A 527 7.09 4.23 -14.24
N THR A 528 7.55 3.05 -13.85
CA THR A 528 8.85 2.89 -13.19
C THR A 528 9.83 2.29 -14.18
N TYR A 529 10.95 2.95 -14.36
CA TYR A 529 12.06 2.49 -15.18
C TYR A 529 13.21 2.02 -14.29
N MET A 530 13.62 0.79 -14.51
CA MET A 530 14.82 0.22 -13.92
C MET A 530 15.86 0.10 -15.03
N ASP A 531 16.90 0.92 -14.93
CA ASP A 531 17.99 0.97 -15.91
C ASP A 531 19.00 -0.18 -15.74
N GLU A 532 20.01 -0.24 -16.60
CA GLU A 532 21.10 -1.23 -16.57
C GLU A 532 21.90 -1.19 -15.26
N LYS A 533 22.02 0.00 -14.64
CA LYS A 533 22.70 0.21 -13.37
C LYS A 533 21.80 -0.13 -12.16
N ARG A 534 20.55 -0.55 -12.43
CA ARG A 534 19.53 -0.85 -11.43
C ARG A 534 19.04 0.40 -10.67
N ASN A 535 19.18 1.60 -11.23
CA ASN A 535 18.49 2.77 -10.73
C ASN A 535 16.99 2.57 -10.95
N PHE A 536 16.19 2.95 -9.96
CA PHE A 536 14.77 2.70 -9.92
C PHE A 536 14.03 4.05 -9.80
N ASN A 537 13.64 4.61 -10.94
CA ASN A 537 13.00 5.91 -11.00
C ASN A 537 11.55 5.76 -11.47
N THR A 538 10.64 6.44 -10.80
CA THR A 538 9.20 6.40 -11.08
C THR A 538 8.72 7.75 -11.53
N TYR A 539 7.99 7.77 -12.64
CA TYR A 539 7.50 8.98 -13.29
C TYR A 539 5.99 8.94 -13.46
N LEU A 540 5.33 10.07 -13.24
CA LEU A 540 3.93 10.25 -13.61
C LEU A 540 3.84 10.43 -15.14
N ILE A 541 3.05 9.61 -15.83
CA ILE A 541 2.97 9.63 -17.31
C ILE A 541 2.48 10.98 -17.82
N SER A 542 1.48 11.59 -17.16
CA SER A 542 0.98 12.91 -17.54
C SER A 542 2.01 14.03 -17.34
N ALA A 543 2.96 13.86 -16.43
CA ALA A 543 4.08 14.80 -16.28
C ALA A 543 5.14 14.59 -17.37
N LEU A 544 5.44 13.34 -17.74
CA LEU A 544 6.33 13.06 -18.89
C LEU A 544 5.78 13.62 -20.21
N ILE A 545 4.46 13.63 -20.42
CA ILE A 545 3.84 14.26 -21.59
C ILE A 545 4.18 15.76 -21.66
N LYS A 546 4.28 16.43 -20.51
CA LYS A 546 4.58 17.88 -20.40
C LYS A 546 6.06 18.19 -20.43
N SER A 547 6.87 17.42 -19.70
CA SER A 547 8.29 17.69 -19.47
C SER A 547 9.20 16.96 -20.46
N GLY A 548 8.68 15.99 -21.22
CA GLY A 548 9.47 15.10 -22.06
C GLY A 548 10.18 14.00 -21.26
N CYS A 549 10.87 13.11 -21.96
CA CYS A 549 11.72 12.09 -21.35
C CYS A 549 12.93 11.80 -22.25
N SER A 550 13.93 11.06 -21.73
CA SER A 550 15.08 10.64 -22.50
C SER A 550 14.70 9.78 -23.72
N GLU A 551 15.49 9.82 -24.77
CA GLU A 551 15.25 9.04 -26.00
C GLU A 551 15.20 7.54 -25.71
N ASP A 552 16.05 7.06 -24.80
CA ASP A 552 16.07 5.65 -24.37
C ASP A 552 14.74 5.25 -23.73
N LEU A 553 14.29 6.01 -22.72
CA LEU A 553 13.00 5.75 -22.08
C LEU A 553 11.83 5.87 -23.07
N MET A 554 11.86 6.87 -23.96
CA MET A 554 10.82 7.04 -24.98
C MET A 554 10.75 5.86 -25.94
N SER A 555 11.88 5.33 -26.38
CA SER A 555 11.95 4.14 -27.23
C SER A 555 11.31 2.93 -26.56
N ARG A 556 11.61 2.70 -25.28
CA ARG A 556 11.04 1.62 -24.47
C ARG A 556 9.53 1.81 -24.23
N LEU A 557 9.09 3.03 -24.00
CA LEU A 557 7.66 3.35 -23.81
C LEU A 557 6.85 3.15 -25.10
N LYS A 558 7.42 3.47 -26.28
CA LYS A 558 6.81 3.15 -27.57
C LYS A 558 6.64 1.64 -27.73
N TYR A 559 7.66 0.88 -27.38
CA TYR A 559 7.61 -0.57 -27.42
C TYR A 559 6.58 -1.12 -26.43
N ALA A 560 6.60 -0.64 -25.18
CA ALA A 560 5.65 -1.04 -24.15
C ALA A 560 4.19 -0.74 -24.54
N ARG A 561 3.91 0.39 -25.23
CA ARG A 561 2.59 0.68 -25.79
C ARG A 561 2.10 -0.44 -26.70
N SER A 562 2.95 -0.92 -27.60
CA SER A 562 2.60 -2.04 -28.51
C SER A 562 2.37 -3.35 -27.75
N MET A 563 3.08 -3.55 -26.63
CA MET A 563 2.87 -4.73 -25.76
C MET A 563 1.55 -4.66 -25.00
N VAL A 564 1.17 -3.47 -24.50
CA VAL A 564 -0.14 -3.24 -23.87
C VAL A 564 -1.29 -3.46 -24.87
N GLU A 565 -1.15 -2.97 -26.11
CA GLU A 565 -2.12 -3.22 -27.19
C GLU A 565 -2.30 -4.72 -27.43
N ARG A 566 -1.20 -5.46 -27.47
CA ARG A 566 -1.23 -6.91 -27.64
C ARG A 566 -1.90 -7.63 -26.47
N LEU A 567 -1.69 -7.19 -25.22
CA LEU A 567 -2.42 -7.71 -24.06
C LEU A 567 -3.93 -7.50 -24.19
N ILE A 568 -4.37 -6.32 -24.61
CA ILE A 568 -5.80 -6.01 -24.82
C ILE A 568 -6.40 -6.95 -25.86
N LEU A 569 -5.73 -7.13 -27.01
CA LEU A 569 -6.20 -8.03 -28.07
C LEU A 569 -6.25 -9.49 -27.62
N HIS A 570 -5.25 -9.93 -26.83
CA HIS A 570 -5.20 -11.29 -26.30
C HIS A 570 -6.37 -11.59 -25.35
N GLN A 571 -6.77 -10.63 -24.54
CA GLN A 571 -7.93 -10.76 -23.66
C GLN A 571 -9.26 -10.78 -24.42
N ALA A 572 -9.41 -9.95 -25.46
CA ALA A 572 -10.61 -9.92 -26.30
C ALA A 572 -10.84 -11.25 -27.05
N SER A 573 -9.77 -11.89 -27.53
CA SER A 573 -9.86 -13.19 -28.22
C SER A 573 -10.16 -14.37 -27.30
N GLY A 574 -9.80 -14.27 -26.01
CA GLY A 574 -10.15 -15.26 -24.98
C GLY A 574 -11.62 -15.22 -24.54
N SER A 575 -12.27 -14.06 -24.65
CA SER A 575 -13.66 -13.85 -24.26
C SER A 575 -14.64 -14.42 -25.31
N SER A 576 -14.30 -14.40 -26.60
CA SER A 576 -15.19 -14.86 -27.68
C SER A 576 -15.30 -16.39 -27.79
N LYS A 577 -14.44 -17.17 -27.13
CA LYS A 577 -14.51 -18.64 -27.08
C LYS A 577 -15.44 -19.21 -26.00
N LYS A 578 -16.04 -18.37 -25.16
CA LYS A 578 -16.97 -18.81 -24.08
C LYS A 578 -18.45 -18.90 -24.53
N THR A 579 -18.81 -18.55 -25.74
CA THR A 579 -20.20 -18.57 -26.23
C THR A 579 -20.39 -19.48 -27.47
N GLY A 580 -19.95 -20.74 -27.39
CA GLY A 580 -20.21 -21.65 -28.50
C GLY A 580 -19.69 -23.06 -28.26
N SER A 581 -20.66 -23.94 -28.10
CA SER A 581 -20.67 -25.39 -28.24
C SER A 581 -20.54 -26.25 -26.98
N SER A 582 -21.71 -26.73 -26.58
CA SER A 582 -21.93 -27.97 -25.85
C SER A 582 -21.75 -29.16 -26.81
N THR A 583 -20.74 -29.99 -26.61
CA THR A 583 -20.75 -31.40 -26.99
C THR A 583 -19.85 -32.15 -26.00
N GLY A 584 -20.37 -33.26 -25.50
CA GLY A 584 -19.91 -33.99 -24.34
C GLY A 584 -18.60 -34.76 -24.52
N PRO A 585 -18.07 -35.33 -23.44
CA PRO A 585 -16.77 -35.94 -23.39
C PRO A 585 -16.78 -37.42 -23.78
N GLN A 586 -15.84 -37.81 -24.62
CA GLN A 586 -15.47 -39.23 -24.78
C GLN A 586 -14.32 -39.56 -23.83
N SER A 587 -14.53 -40.70 -23.15
CA SER A 587 -13.63 -41.34 -22.21
C SER A 587 -12.36 -41.90 -22.88
N ALA A 588 -11.22 -41.72 -22.26
CA ALA A 588 -10.05 -42.55 -22.49
C ALA A 588 -9.42 -42.96 -21.16
N ALA A 589 -9.19 -44.28 -21.08
CA ALA A 589 -8.78 -45.01 -19.91
C ALA A 589 -7.29 -44.93 -19.56
N GLY A 590 -7.01 -44.95 -18.29
CA GLY A 590 -6.02 -45.66 -17.52
C GLY A 590 -4.54 -45.69 -17.99
N LEU A 591 -3.67 -45.05 -17.20
CA LEU A 591 -2.28 -45.44 -17.01
C LEU A 591 -1.83 -45.11 -15.57
N ASN A 592 -1.18 -46.07 -14.94
CA ASN A 592 -0.75 -46.07 -13.54
C ASN A 592 0.41 -45.08 -13.27
N PRO A 593 0.38 -44.31 -12.16
CA PRO A 593 1.35 -43.17 -11.98
C PRO A 593 2.45 -43.42 -10.94
N ALA A 594 3.01 -44.61 -10.78
CA ALA A 594 3.90 -44.84 -9.64
C ALA A 594 5.42 -44.76 -9.90
N THR A 595 5.88 -44.61 -11.15
CA THR A 595 7.33 -44.69 -11.49
C THR A 595 7.97 -43.42 -12.06
N GLU A 596 7.23 -42.35 -12.30
CA GLU A 596 7.80 -41.13 -12.92
C GLU A 596 8.31 -40.06 -11.92
N GLN A 597 8.13 -40.24 -10.62
CA GLN A 597 8.36 -39.15 -9.63
C GLN A 597 9.83 -38.85 -9.31
N GLU A 598 10.77 -39.77 -9.53
CA GLU A 598 12.20 -39.50 -9.24
C GLU A 598 13.01 -39.01 -10.46
N GLN A 599 12.52 -39.22 -11.66
CA GLN A 599 13.24 -38.81 -12.88
C GLN A 599 13.03 -37.33 -13.23
N ASP A 600 11.86 -36.76 -12.92
CA ASP A 600 11.51 -35.36 -13.27
C ASP A 600 12.35 -34.32 -12.53
N GLY A 601 12.76 -34.58 -11.28
CA GLY A 601 13.61 -33.67 -10.51
C GLY A 601 15.06 -33.59 -11.00
N GLN A 602 15.55 -34.65 -11.64
CA GLN A 602 16.92 -34.69 -12.21
C GLN A 602 17.00 -34.08 -13.62
N GLU A 603 15.91 -34.06 -14.36
CA GLU A 603 15.84 -33.49 -15.70
C GLU A 603 15.76 -31.96 -15.70
N LEU A 604 15.13 -31.35 -14.69
CA LEU A 604 15.17 -29.89 -14.45
C LEU A 604 16.61 -29.38 -14.32
N ALA A 605 17.48 -30.16 -13.69
CA ALA A 605 18.89 -29.82 -13.51
C ALA A 605 19.75 -30.02 -14.76
N LYS A 606 19.31 -30.85 -15.75
CA LYS A 606 20.08 -31.19 -16.94
C LYS A 606 19.83 -30.30 -18.17
N THR A 607 18.62 -29.71 -18.28
CA THR A 607 18.21 -28.95 -19.48
C THR A 607 18.73 -27.51 -19.50
N VAL A 608 19.36 -27.02 -18.45
CA VAL A 608 19.84 -25.62 -18.30
C VAL A 608 21.35 -25.49 -18.63
N LYS A 609 22.02 -26.53 -19.04
CA LYS A 609 23.47 -26.49 -19.42
C LYS A 609 23.74 -26.23 -20.90
N ASN A 610 22.72 -25.88 -21.70
CA ASN A 610 22.92 -25.50 -23.11
C ASN A 610 22.31 -24.14 -23.41
#